data_1547062754c1e2e3d36d8edbaa85344c
#
_entry.id   1547062754c1e2e3d36d8edbaa85344c
#
_cell.length_a   1.000
_cell.length_b   1.000
_cell.length_c   1.000
_cell.angle_alpha   90.00
_cell.angle_beta   90.00
_cell.angle_gamma   90.00
#
_symmetry.space_group_name_H-M   'P 1'
#
loop_
_entity.id
_entity.type
_entity.pdbx_description
1 polymer ?
#
loop_
_entity_poly.entity_id
_entity_poly.type
_entity_poly.pdbx_seq_one_letter_code
_entity_poly.pdbx_strand_id
1 'polypeptide(L)'
;MSRPRRVLVPLAALFATLLLQASTASATLAPTPANPWATPNGRVLAIVRVNNVVYIGGKFTQISDSHGTWTRNHVAAISAADGHVLPWNPGANNTVRALLVSNDGRTLYAGGDFTSFGGAARTRLAAEATIAAASTSTGSLRAWAPKADQSVYALTQLGGRVYLGGAFLHVSGFGRPRLASVSAASGGVTAWHPKADGAVRALLPSPTGSEIFAGGLFRHVNGVNEQHLVAINPSTGKLAPWRSSTPHSVMTLTENASYLYAGDKGGGGHVRSYVLKNGKMRWTESTDGNVNALVLVGQGASQQLVLGGHFTKVGKYVRHKVALISPNTGLVDNAAGAWHPAAAGSDLGVYAELAYGQHVYFGGDFLEWQTHPGVYEQAHLAVFATTAAADVTAPVVKAPAVTIAKSATVGATKVPLHLGLTASDAGSGICRVQARRRFATNPFTGLPLLLATSRSVTTSVSPAQKAYTFSAMATDCSDNSSAWVTTAPVRLGAYRSSSTAIAYHGGWNARHVASAYGGSARRTAVAGASATLRFTGREVAWVASLAPGYGSARVYIDGHAIATVHLRSTSAAQRRVVFTRNWPANGTHTIKIVTLGTSGHPTVDVDALLVLH
;
A
#
# COMPACT_ATOMS: atom_id res chain seq x y z
N MET A 1 -24.99 43.61 77.04
CA MET A 1 -24.68 42.18 76.96
C MET A 1 -24.86 41.72 75.50
N SER A 2 -23.83 41.83 74.72
CA SER A 2 -23.85 41.50 73.29
C SER A 2 -23.04 40.22 73.04
N ARG A 3 -23.68 39.23 72.42
CA ARG A 3 -23.02 37.97 72.01
C ARG A 3 -22.25 38.18 70.72
N PRO A 4 -21.05 37.63 70.57
CA PRO A 4 -20.30 37.67 69.29
C PRO A 4 -20.83 36.65 68.31
N ARG A 5 -21.02 37.08 67.05
CA ARG A 5 -21.29 36.21 65.87
C ARG A 5 -20.03 35.45 65.47
N ARG A 6 -20.14 34.14 65.42
CA ARG A 6 -19.09 33.28 64.80
C ARG A 6 -19.24 33.35 63.30
N VAL A 7 -18.21 33.79 62.64
CA VAL A 7 -18.04 33.68 61.16
C VAL A 7 -17.50 32.30 60.86
N LEU A 8 -18.27 31.50 60.17
CA LEU A 8 -17.77 30.24 59.56
C LEU A 8 -17.06 30.58 58.25
N VAL A 9 -15.76 30.29 58.16
CA VAL A 9 -14.98 30.28 56.92
C VAL A 9 -15.09 28.88 56.34
N PRO A 10 -15.53 28.68 55.07
CA PRO A 10 -15.49 27.36 54.45
C PRO A 10 -14.06 27.01 54.03
N LEU A 11 -13.56 25.90 54.56
CA LEU A 11 -12.30 25.27 54.14
C LEU A 11 -12.53 24.69 52.75
N ALA A 12 -12.07 25.37 51.69
CA ALA A 12 -11.99 24.81 50.36
C ALA A 12 -10.83 23.81 50.33
N ALA A 13 -11.16 22.53 50.34
CA ALA A 13 -10.18 21.43 50.13
C ALA A 13 -9.69 21.47 48.68
N LEU A 14 -8.46 21.92 48.49
CA LEU A 14 -7.75 21.85 47.22
C LEU A 14 -7.33 20.39 46.98
N PHE A 15 -8.14 19.62 46.27
CA PHE A 15 -7.68 18.34 45.70
C PHE A 15 -6.74 18.65 44.52
N ALA A 16 -5.47 18.72 44.80
CA ALA A 16 -4.43 18.62 43.77
C ALA A 16 -4.43 17.18 43.22
N THR A 17 -5.14 16.93 42.15
CA THR A 17 -4.96 15.73 41.36
C THR A 17 -3.55 15.75 40.74
N LEU A 18 -2.61 15.08 41.38
CA LEU A 18 -1.32 14.75 40.83
C LEU A 18 -1.60 13.80 39.66
N LEU A 19 -1.74 14.33 38.45
CA LEU A 19 -1.63 13.55 37.22
C LEU A 19 -0.19 13.05 37.17
N LEU A 20 0.04 11.82 37.67
CA LEU A 20 1.23 11.06 37.27
C LEU A 20 1.14 10.90 35.75
N GLN A 21 1.79 11.77 35.02
CA GLN A 21 2.15 11.48 33.64
C GLN A 21 3.14 10.31 33.73
N ALA A 22 2.63 9.10 33.53
CA ALA A 22 3.50 7.97 33.22
C ALA A 22 4.30 8.39 31.97
N SER A 23 5.57 8.67 32.14
CA SER A 23 6.48 8.87 31.01
C SER A 23 6.44 7.57 30.22
N THR A 24 5.78 7.58 29.08
CA THR A 24 5.83 6.46 28.16
C THR A 24 7.30 6.29 27.76
N ALA A 25 7.93 5.20 28.19
CA ALA A 25 9.31 4.92 27.82
C ALA A 25 9.40 4.88 26.28
N SER A 26 10.39 5.55 25.71
CA SER A 26 10.68 5.47 24.28
C SER A 26 10.92 4.03 23.87
N ALA A 27 10.47 3.65 22.68
CA ALA A 27 10.80 2.34 22.13
C ALA A 27 12.32 2.23 21.97
N THR A 28 12.92 1.20 22.55
CA THR A 28 14.36 0.92 22.40
C THR A 28 14.54 -0.45 21.75
N LEU A 29 15.73 -0.73 21.24
CA LEU A 29 16.07 -2.06 20.76
C LEU A 29 16.66 -2.88 21.92
N ALA A 30 16.45 -4.19 21.92
CA ALA A 30 17.09 -5.09 22.88
C ALA A 30 18.64 -4.98 22.78
N PRO A 31 19.41 -5.15 23.87
CA PRO A 31 20.86 -4.97 23.85
C PRO A 31 21.61 -6.02 23.02
N THR A 32 20.96 -7.13 22.69
CA THR A 32 21.54 -8.23 21.93
C THR A 32 20.66 -8.61 20.75
N PRO A 33 21.25 -9.06 19.63
CA PRO A 33 20.46 -9.61 18.54
C PRO A 33 19.75 -10.90 19.01
N ALA A 34 18.59 -11.16 18.44
CA ALA A 34 17.91 -12.45 18.58
C ALA A 34 18.75 -13.53 17.89
N ASN A 35 18.99 -14.66 18.57
CA ASN A 35 19.73 -15.80 18.04
C ASN A 35 18.92 -17.10 18.20
N PRO A 36 19.12 -18.09 17.30
CA PRO A 36 19.98 -18.06 16.11
C PRO A 36 19.21 -17.55 14.88
N TRP A 37 19.86 -16.70 14.05
CA TRP A 37 19.33 -16.27 12.76
C TRP A 37 20.27 -16.68 11.63
N ALA A 38 19.68 -17.02 10.47
CA ALA A 38 20.42 -17.35 9.27
C ALA A 38 21.37 -16.21 8.85
N THR A 39 22.57 -16.58 8.44
CA THR A 39 23.65 -15.66 8.09
C THR A 39 23.99 -15.79 6.60
N PRO A 40 23.65 -14.82 5.76
CA PRO A 40 24.09 -14.77 4.36
C PRO A 40 25.62 -14.55 4.26
N ASN A 41 26.25 -15.05 3.18
CA ASN A 41 27.67 -14.83 2.91
C ASN A 41 27.97 -13.50 2.19
N GLY A 42 27.01 -12.60 2.11
CA GLY A 42 27.18 -11.32 1.44
C GLY A 42 25.99 -10.38 1.65
N ARG A 43 26.14 -9.17 1.15
CA ARG A 43 25.25 -8.02 1.40
C ARG A 43 23.77 -8.30 1.19
N VAL A 44 22.96 -7.96 2.19
CA VAL A 44 21.50 -7.89 2.12
C VAL A 44 21.06 -6.46 1.80
N LEU A 45 20.22 -6.30 0.77
CA LEU A 45 19.78 -5.00 0.24
C LEU A 45 18.28 -4.77 0.34
N ALA A 46 17.50 -5.82 0.54
CA ALA A 46 16.05 -5.75 0.69
C ALA A 46 15.58 -6.81 1.68
N ILE A 47 14.64 -6.43 2.53
CA ILE A 47 13.99 -7.31 3.50
C ILE A 47 12.49 -7.02 3.47
N VAL A 48 11.67 -8.06 3.33
CA VAL A 48 10.22 -7.98 3.49
C VAL A 48 9.73 -9.18 4.28
N ARG A 49 8.60 -9.03 4.97
CA ARG A 49 7.99 -10.14 5.72
C ARG A 49 6.52 -10.27 5.35
N VAL A 50 6.06 -11.49 5.23
CA VAL A 50 4.64 -11.83 5.17
C VAL A 50 4.38 -13.02 6.07
N ASN A 51 3.45 -12.88 7.00
CA ASN A 51 3.19 -13.89 8.04
C ASN A 51 4.48 -14.29 8.77
N ASN A 52 4.76 -15.59 8.83
CA ASN A 52 5.96 -16.14 9.47
C ASN A 52 7.14 -16.38 8.50
N VAL A 53 7.19 -15.64 7.37
CA VAL A 53 8.29 -15.77 6.40
C VAL A 53 8.94 -14.41 6.16
N VAL A 54 10.25 -14.34 6.40
CA VAL A 54 11.10 -13.20 6.03
C VAL A 54 11.79 -13.53 4.71
N TYR A 55 11.61 -12.67 3.72
CA TYR A 55 12.31 -12.76 2.45
C TYR A 55 13.43 -11.73 2.42
N ILE A 56 14.61 -12.15 2.01
CA ILE A 56 15.77 -11.28 1.83
C ILE A 56 16.24 -11.30 0.38
N GLY A 57 16.69 -10.15 -0.10
CA GLY A 57 17.31 -9.97 -1.41
C GLY A 57 18.66 -9.27 -1.27
N GLY A 58 19.64 -9.61 -2.13
CA GLY A 58 20.96 -9.00 -1.99
C GLY A 58 22.01 -9.51 -2.96
N LYS A 59 23.27 -9.39 -2.54
CA LYS A 59 24.45 -9.87 -3.25
C LYS A 59 25.14 -10.98 -2.45
N PHE A 60 24.42 -12.05 -2.22
CA PHE A 60 24.91 -13.26 -1.54
C PHE A 60 24.65 -14.49 -2.43
N THR A 61 25.38 -15.57 -2.21
CA THR A 61 25.24 -16.83 -2.95
C THR A 61 24.97 -18.02 -2.03
N GLN A 62 25.22 -17.85 -0.75
CA GLN A 62 25.00 -18.85 0.29
C GLN A 62 24.38 -18.21 1.52
N ILE A 63 23.70 -19.02 2.31
CA ILE A 63 23.16 -18.67 3.61
C ILE A 63 23.34 -19.86 4.56
N SER A 64 23.79 -19.60 5.76
CA SER A 64 24.01 -20.62 6.80
C SER A 64 23.12 -20.39 7.99
N ASP A 65 22.67 -21.47 8.64
CA ASP A 65 22.05 -21.44 9.96
C ASP A 65 22.55 -22.61 10.81
N SER A 66 21.95 -22.91 11.96
CA SER A 66 22.35 -24.01 12.84
C SER A 66 22.20 -25.42 12.23
N HIS A 67 21.51 -25.56 11.07
CA HIS A 67 21.28 -26.83 10.40
C HIS A 67 22.21 -27.06 9.20
N GLY A 68 22.96 -26.03 8.78
CA GLY A 68 23.90 -26.15 7.66
C GLY A 68 24.05 -24.91 6.81
N THR A 69 24.60 -25.11 5.62
CA THR A 69 24.82 -24.06 4.62
C THR A 69 24.14 -24.47 3.31
N TRP A 70 23.35 -23.55 2.76
CA TRP A 70 22.59 -23.76 1.54
C TRP A 70 22.98 -22.74 0.46
N THR A 71 23.04 -23.18 -0.76
CA THR A 71 23.13 -22.27 -1.92
C THR A 71 21.81 -21.52 -2.05
N ARG A 72 21.88 -20.19 -1.97
CA ARG A 72 20.77 -19.25 -2.15
C ARG A 72 21.28 -18.04 -2.95
N ASN A 73 21.07 -18.08 -4.25
CA ASN A 73 21.59 -17.04 -5.11
C ASN A 73 20.71 -15.79 -5.07
N HIS A 74 21.18 -14.76 -4.37
CA HIS A 74 20.65 -13.40 -4.34
C HIS A 74 19.27 -13.22 -3.71
N VAL A 75 18.57 -14.31 -3.35
CA VAL A 75 17.26 -14.28 -2.70
C VAL A 75 17.09 -15.52 -1.84
N ALA A 76 16.47 -15.35 -0.66
CA ALA A 76 16.18 -16.46 0.26
C ALA A 76 14.91 -16.17 1.06
N ALA A 77 14.33 -17.24 1.62
CA ALA A 77 13.26 -17.18 2.61
C ALA A 77 13.74 -17.78 3.94
N ILE A 78 13.37 -17.14 5.04
CA ILE A 78 13.77 -17.49 6.40
C ILE A 78 12.52 -17.56 7.25
N SER A 79 12.43 -18.53 8.13
CA SER A 79 11.35 -18.62 9.12
C SER A 79 11.50 -17.49 10.16
N ALA A 80 10.46 -16.72 10.34
CA ALA A 80 10.44 -15.64 11.33
C ALA A 80 10.26 -16.14 12.77
N ALA A 81 9.91 -17.43 12.96
CA ALA A 81 9.74 -18.02 14.28
C ALA A 81 11.07 -18.39 14.92
N ASP A 82 12.00 -18.91 14.12
CA ASP A 82 13.21 -19.58 14.60
C ASP A 82 14.49 -19.20 13.82
N GLY A 83 14.37 -18.36 12.77
CA GLY A 83 15.51 -17.87 12.00
C GLY A 83 16.10 -18.87 11.00
N HIS A 84 15.47 -20.04 10.80
CA HIS A 84 15.98 -21.07 9.89
C HIS A 84 15.72 -20.77 8.41
N VAL A 85 16.63 -21.23 7.56
CA VAL A 85 16.51 -21.12 6.10
C VAL A 85 15.43 -22.05 5.59
N LEU A 86 14.44 -21.50 4.92
CA LEU A 86 13.37 -22.29 4.30
C LEU A 86 13.78 -22.90 2.96
N PRO A 87 13.14 -24.00 2.51
CA PRO A 87 13.48 -24.69 1.27
C PRO A 87 13.33 -23.84 0.00
N TRP A 88 12.55 -22.77 0.05
CA TRP A 88 12.28 -21.88 -1.07
C TRP A 88 13.56 -21.29 -1.69
N ASN A 89 13.81 -21.58 -2.95
CA ASN A 89 15.06 -21.26 -3.66
C ASN A 89 14.83 -21.01 -5.16
N PRO A 90 14.19 -19.91 -5.55
CA PRO A 90 14.04 -19.59 -6.96
C PRO A 90 15.40 -19.25 -7.61
N GLY A 91 16.28 -18.59 -6.85
CA GLY A 91 17.56 -18.11 -7.36
C GLY A 91 17.42 -16.99 -8.40
N ALA A 92 18.32 -16.03 -8.33
CA ALA A 92 18.55 -15.02 -9.36
C ALA A 92 20.01 -15.10 -9.82
N ASN A 93 20.29 -14.76 -11.10
CA ASN A 93 21.67 -14.81 -11.59
C ASN A 93 22.48 -13.54 -11.28
N ASN A 94 21.88 -12.55 -10.63
CA ASN A 94 22.57 -11.34 -10.18
C ASN A 94 21.75 -10.68 -9.06
N THR A 95 22.30 -9.61 -8.48
CA THR A 95 21.80 -8.89 -7.30
C THR A 95 20.31 -8.58 -7.36
N VAL A 96 19.58 -8.96 -6.31
CA VAL A 96 18.22 -8.51 -6.01
C VAL A 96 18.31 -7.29 -5.12
N ARG A 97 17.79 -6.13 -5.58
CA ARG A 97 17.90 -4.83 -4.92
C ARG A 97 16.64 -4.39 -4.21
N ALA A 98 15.50 -4.86 -4.68
CA ALA A 98 14.20 -4.51 -4.13
C ALA A 98 13.31 -5.75 -4.07
N LEU A 99 12.59 -5.87 -2.98
CA LEU A 99 11.54 -6.85 -2.76
C LEU A 99 10.26 -6.11 -2.36
N LEU A 100 9.13 -6.61 -2.81
CA LEU A 100 7.81 -6.08 -2.47
C LEU A 100 6.82 -7.23 -2.35
N VAL A 101 6.15 -7.34 -1.24
CA VAL A 101 5.00 -8.24 -1.08
C VAL A 101 3.75 -7.54 -1.59
N SER A 102 2.98 -8.21 -2.43
CA SER A 102 1.69 -7.68 -2.91
C SER A 102 0.72 -7.40 -1.75
N ASN A 103 -0.19 -6.45 -1.97
CA ASN A 103 -1.17 -6.05 -0.95
C ASN A 103 -2.08 -7.19 -0.45
N ASP A 104 -2.19 -8.29 -1.19
CA ASP A 104 -2.92 -9.49 -0.78
C ASP A 104 -2.03 -10.54 -0.11
N GLY A 105 -0.74 -10.26 0.07
CA GLY A 105 0.25 -11.14 0.69
C GLY A 105 0.61 -12.38 -0.14
N ARG A 106 0.16 -12.50 -1.41
CA ARG A 106 0.28 -13.74 -2.20
C ARG A 106 1.33 -13.70 -3.29
N THR A 107 1.95 -12.56 -3.51
CA THR A 107 2.95 -12.38 -4.56
C THR A 107 4.15 -11.62 -4.01
N LEU A 108 5.33 -12.17 -4.21
CA LEU A 108 6.60 -11.49 -3.99
C LEU A 108 7.10 -10.95 -5.32
N TYR A 109 7.23 -9.63 -5.43
CA TYR A 109 7.89 -8.99 -6.57
C TYR A 109 9.35 -8.74 -6.24
N ALA A 110 10.22 -8.99 -7.21
CA ALA A 110 11.66 -8.73 -7.11
C ALA A 110 12.11 -7.77 -8.21
N GLY A 111 12.97 -6.84 -7.87
CA GLY A 111 13.65 -5.93 -8.78
C GLY A 111 15.15 -5.92 -8.52
N GLY A 112 15.95 -5.69 -9.56
CA GLY A 112 17.41 -5.71 -9.36
C GLY A 112 18.24 -5.63 -10.62
N ASP A 113 19.37 -6.37 -10.64
CA ASP A 113 20.35 -6.41 -11.72
C ASP A 113 20.28 -7.73 -12.52
N PHE A 114 19.46 -8.66 -12.10
CA PHE A 114 19.37 -10.00 -12.66
C PHE A 114 18.76 -10.01 -14.08
N THR A 115 19.12 -11.03 -14.86
CA THR A 115 18.52 -11.33 -16.18
C THR A 115 17.78 -12.66 -16.20
N SER A 116 17.94 -13.49 -15.15
CA SER A 116 17.12 -14.68 -14.91
C SER A 116 16.71 -14.77 -13.44
N PHE A 117 15.53 -15.33 -13.20
CA PHE A 117 14.96 -15.56 -11.87
C PHE A 117 14.07 -16.80 -11.94
N GLY A 118 14.18 -17.72 -10.97
CA GLY A 118 13.40 -18.95 -10.96
C GLY A 118 13.70 -19.86 -12.15
N GLY A 119 14.92 -19.86 -12.69
CA GLY A 119 15.30 -20.63 -13.88
C GLY A 119 14.79 -20.06 -15.22
N ALA A 120 14.00 -18.98 -15.19
CA ALA A 120 13.45 -18.36 -16.39
C ALA A 120 14.07 -17.00 -16.70
N ALA A 121 14.06 -16.59 -17.98
CA ALA A 121 14.48 -15.26 -18.39
C ALA A 121 13.58 -14.18 -17.77
N ARG A 122 14.14 -13.32 -16.91
CA ARG A 122 13.47 -12.23 -16.19
C ARG A 122 14.41 -11.04 -16.11
N THR A 123 14.24 -10.07 -16.96
CA THR A 123 15.16 -8.95 -17.05
C THR A 123 14.79 -7.87 -16.03
N ARG A 124 15.52 -7.84 -14.91
CA ARG A 124 15.43 -6.88 -13.79
C ARG A 124 14.15 -6.94 -12.95
N LEU A 125 13.13 -7.69 -13.38
CA LEU A 125 11.84 -7.78 -12.70
C LEU A 125 11.28 -9.19 -12.76
N ALA A 126 10.77 -9.68 -11.63
CA ALA A 126 10.12 -10.98 -11.51
C ALA A 126 8.97 -10.92 -10.49
N ALA A 127 8.05 -11.86 -10.56
CA ALA A 127 7.04 -12.10 -9.54
C ALA A 127 6.88 -13.58 -9.25
N GLU A 128 6.78 -13.94 -7.98
CA GLU A 128 6.66 -15.30 -7.51
C GLU A 128 5.56 -15.42 -6.45
N ALA A 129 4.96 -16.61 -6.30
CA ALA A 129 4.01 -16.86 -5.25
C ALA A 129 4.71 -16.91 -3.88
N THR A 130 4.15 -16.25 -2.88
CA THR A 130 4.65 -16.35 -1.50
C THR A 130 4.34 -17.73 -0.92
N ILE A 131 5.20 -18.21 -0.04
CA ILE A 131 5.01 -19.49 0.65
C ILE A 131 4.32 -19.29 2.00
N ALA A 132 3.53 -20.28 2.44
CA ALA A 132 3.00 -20.33 3.81
C ALA A 132 4.08 -20.84 4.78
N ALA A 133 4.10 -20.33 6.00
CA ALA A 133 5.14 -20.58 7.00
C ALA A 133 5.41 -22.06 7.34
N ALA A 134 4.46 -22.94 7.12
CA ALA A 134 4.57 -24.38 7.39
C ALA A 134 4.63 -25.24 6.12
N SER A 135 4.68 -24.61 4.92
CA SER A 135 4.64 -25.34 3.67
C SER A 135 6.05 -25.67 3.18
N THR A 136 6.27 -26.92 2.83
CA THR A 136 7.44 -27.37 2.07
C THR A 136 7.33 -27.00 0.58
N SER A 137 6.26 -26.32 0.16
CA SER A 137 6.04 -25.95 -1.23
C SER A 137 6.99 -24.84 -1.65
N THR A 138 7.71 -25.09 -2.74
CA THR A 138 8.43 -24.07 -3.48
C THR A 138 7.41 -23.10 -4.09
N GLY A 139 7.60 -21.80 -3.91
CA GLY A 139 6.80 -20.79 -4.62
C GLY A 139 6.91 -21.04 -6.13
N SER A 140 5.85 -20.71 -6.87
CA SER A 140 5.87 -20.85 -8.32
C SER A 140 6.04 -19.49 -9.00
N LEU A 141 6.97 -19.45 -9.97
CA LEU A 141 7.22 -18.26 -10.79
C LEU A 141 5.97 -17.92 -11.60
N ARG A 142 5.52 -16.68 -11.50
CA ARG A 142 4.34 -16.20 -12.22
C ARG A 142 4.70 -15.78 -13.65
N ALA A 143 3.70 -15.74 -14.52
CA ALA A 143 3.86 -15.25 -15.91
C ALA A 143 4.18 -13.73 -15.98
N TRP A 144 4.05 -13.01 -14.88
CA TRP A 144 4.36 -11.58 -14.75
C TRP A 144 5.85 -11.33 -15.03
N ALA A 145 6.17 -10.68 -16.15
CA ALA A 145 7.53 -10.57 -16.66
C ALA A 145 7.79 -9.24 -17.41
N PRO A 146 7.54 -8.08 -16.83
CA PRO A 146 7.99 -6.83 -17.45
C PRO A 146 9.52 -6.81 -17.51
N LYS A 147 10.09 -6.11 -18.50
CA LYS A 147 11.53 -6.06 -18.74
C LYS A 147 12.03 -4.64 -18.62
N ALA A 148 12.93 -4.35 -17.67
CA ALA A 148 13.64 -3.09 -17.62
C ALA A 148 15.03 -3.22 -18.24
N ASP A 149 15.51 -2.19 -18.95
CA ASP A 149 16.81 -2.20 -19.61
C ASP A 149 18.00 -1.99 -18.65
N GLN A 150 17.74 -1.39 -17.47
CA GLN A 150 18.74 -1.21 -16.40
C GLN A 150 18.14 -1.50 -15.03
N SER A 151 18.98 -1.37 -13.98
CA SER A 151 18.67 -1.72 -12.60
C SER A 151 17.36 -1.13 -12.08
N VAL A 152 16.57 -1.95 -11.40
CA VAL A 152 15.41 -1.54 -10.60
C VAL A 152 15.83 -1.47 -9.13
N TYR A 153 15.67 -0.29 -8.52
CA TYR A 153 16.12 -0.01 -7.15
C TYR A 153 14.98 0.03 -6.14
N ALA A 154 13.79 0.40 -6.59
CA ALA A 154 12.63 0.56 -5.72
C ALA A 154 11.37 0.00 -6.38
N LEU A 155 10.56 -0.64 -5.56
CA LEU A 155 9.25 -1.18 -5.91
C LEU A 155 8.24 -0.73 -4.85
N THR A 156 7.06 -0.31 -5.29
CA THR A 156 5.92 -0.12 -4.39
C THR A 156 4.61 -0.45 -5.12
N GLN A 157 3.57 -0.76 -4.36
CA GLN A 157 2.25 -1.07 -4.92
C GLN A 157 1.20 -0.12 -4.39
N LEU A 158 0.39 0.40 -5.31
CA LEU A 158 -0.81 1.14 -4.97
C LEU A 158 -1.95 0.71 -5.91
N GLY A 159 -3.04 0.26 -5.34
CA GLY A 159 -4.14 -0.31 -6.10
C GLY A 159 -3.69 -1.52 -6.93
N GLY A 160 -4.12 -1.60 -8.19
CA GLY A 160 -3.77 -2.67 -9.12
C GLY A 160 -2.45 -2.46 -9.88
N ARG A 161 -1.55 -1.57 -9.41
CA ARG A 161 -0.30 -1.22 -10.09
C ARG A 161 0.91 -1.43 -9.20
N VAL A 162 1.99 -1.93 -9.79
CA VAL A 162 3.33 -1.91 -9.21
C VAL A 162 4.10 -0.74 -9.84
N TYR A 163 4.62 0.15 -9.02
CA TYR A 163 5.43 1.31 -9.40
C TYR A 163 6.89 0.96 -9.28
N LEU A 164 7.68 1.37 -10.25
CA LEU A 164 9.07 1.04 -10.42
C LEU A 164 9.92 2.31 -10.37
N GLY A 165 10.99 2.28 -9.60
CA GLY A 165 12.05 3.28 -9.58
C GLY A 165 13.41 2.65 -9.87
N GLY A 166 14.27 3.31 -10.65
CA GLY A 166 15.55 2.71 -11.00
C GLY A 166 16.47 3.58 -11.83
N ALA A 167 17.41 2.93 -12.52
CA ALA A 167 18.32 3.53 -13.48
C ALA A 167 17.85 3.33 -14.94
N PHE A 168 16.78 2.59 -15.15
CA PHE A 168 16.28 2.20 -16.47
C PHE A 168 15.77 3.41 -17.29
N LEU A 169 15.81 3.27 -18.61
CA LEU A 169 15.25 4.21 -19.58
C LEU A 169 14.00 3.65 -20.26
N HIS A 170 13.92 2.32 -20.34
CA HIS A 170 12.80 1.63 -20.97
C HIS A 170 12.27 0.51 -20.09
N VAL A 171 10.95 0.27 -20.17
CA VAL A 171 10.27 -0.89 -19.59
C VAL A 171 9.45 -1.57 -20.68
N SER A 172 9.74 -2.84 -20.99
CA SER A 172 9.10 -3.64 -22.03
C SER A 172 9.00 -2.91 -23.39
N GLY A 173 10.08 -2.21 -23.78
CA GLY A 173 10.19 -1.45 -25.03
C GLY A 173 9.59 -0.03 -24.99
N PHE A 174 8.86 0.34 -23.92
CA PHE A 174 8.32 1.69 -23.77
C PHE A 174 9.32 2.63 -23.09
N GLY A 175 9.49 3.85 -23.62
CA GLY A 175 10.31 4.89 -22.99
C GLY A 175 9.73 5.25 -21.61
N ARG A 176 10.48 4.95 -20.56
CA ARG A 176 10.10 5.13 -19.15
C ARG A 176 11.33 5.56 -18.34
N PRO A 177 11.82 6.80 -18.52
CA PRO A 177 13.05 7.23 -17.85
C PRO A 177 12.89 7.22 -16.33
N ARG A 178 13.54 6.26 -15.66
CA ARG A 178 13.71 6.09 -14.20
C ARG A 178 12.43 5.80 -13.41
N LEU A 179 11.24 6.07 -13.97
CA LEU A 179 9.94 5.88 -13.32
C LEU A 179 8.97 5.19 -14.27
N ALA A 180 8.29 4.17 -13.77
CA ALA A 180 7.26 3.45 -14.53
C ALA A 180 6.20 2.88 -13.61
N SER A 181 5.06 2.49 -14.15
CA SER A 181 4.17 1.55 -13.48
C SER A 181 3.70 0.46 -14.43
N VAL A 182 3.49 -0.72 -13.86
CA VAL A 182 2.99 -1.90 -14.56
C VAL A 182 1.76 -2.45 -13.84
N SER A 183 0.91 -3.16 -14.56
CA SER A 183 -0.21 -3.88 -13.96
C SER A 183 0.30 -4.93 -12.97
N ALA A 184 -0.20 -4.94 -11.74
CA ALA A 184 0.13 -5.96 -10.75
C ALA A 184 -0.34 -7.36 -11.18
N ALA A 185 -1.40 -7.46 -11.96
CA ALA A 185 -1.95 -8.73 -12.44
C ALA A 185 -1.21 -9.28 -13.67
N SER A 186 -0.90 -8.44 -14.67
CA SER A 186 -0.38 -8.90 -15.96
C SER A 186 1.08 -8.52 -16.24
N GLY A 187 1.65 -7.56 -15.51
CA GLY A 187 2.96 -6.98 -15.83
C GLY A 187 2.95 -6.00 -17.01
N GLY A 188 1.79 -5.77 -17.63
CA GLY A 188 1.66 -4.83 -18.75
C GLY A 188 1.98 -3.39 -18.32
N VAL A 189 2.77 -2.67 -19.13
CA VAL A 189 3.15 -1.28 -18.86
C VAL A 189 1.93 -0.39 -18.93
N THR A 190 1.76 0.48 -17.94
CA THR A 190 0.62 1.41 -17.89
C THR A 190 0.95 2.75 -18.55
N ALA A 191 -0.06 3.61 -18.69
CA ALA A 191 0.13 4.97 -19.20
C ALA A 191 0.87 5.91 -18.23
N TRP A 192 1.07 5.53 -16.96
CA TRP A 192 1.80 6.32 -15.98
C TRP A 192 3.30 6.34 -16.30
N HIS A 193 3.85 7.53 -16.64
CA HIS A 193 5.22 7.66 -17.11
C HIS A 193 5.85 9.03 -16.81
N PRO A 194 5.93 9.44 -15.55
CA PRO A 194 6.74 10.60 -15.22
C PRO A 194 8.19 10.34 -15.62
N LYS A 195 8.91 11.40 -15.98
CA LYS A 195 10.28 11.34 -16.50
C LYS A 195 11.22 11.98 -15.51
N ALA A 196 12.11 11.21 -14.90
CA ALA A 196 13.19 11.74 -14.05
C ALA A 196 14.51 11.75 -14.82
N ASP A 197 15.34 12.78 -14.63
CA ASP A 197 16.68 12.91 -15.27
C ASP A 197 17.77 12.11 -14.55
N GLY A 198 17.55 11.68 -13.31
CA GLY A 198 18.45 10.87 -12.49
C GLY A 198 17.79 9.66 -11.87
N ALA A 199 18.60 8.71 -11.38
CA ALA A 199 18.12 7.45 -10.82
C ALA A 199 17.19 7.66 -9.61
N VAL A 200 16.09 6.91 -9.59
CA VAL A 200 15.13 6.86 -8.46
C VAL A 200 15.50 5.70 -7.54
N ARG A 201 15.72 6.00 -6.26
CA ARG A 201 16.21 5.08 -5.24
C ARG A 201 15.14 4.60 -4.26
N ALA A 202 14.14 5.44 -4.01
CA ALA A 202 13.06 5.16 -3.07
C ALA A 202 11.70 5.53 -3.67
N LEU A 203 10.70 4.72 -3.41
CA LEU A 203 9.30 4.96 -3.74
C LEU A 203 8.44 4.62 -2.52
N LEU A 204 7.51 5.51 -2.19
CA LEU A 204 6.61 5.34 -1.06
C LEU A 204 5.23 5.91 -1.42
N PRO A 205 4.12 5.14 -1.31
CA PRO A 205 2.80 5.72 -1.47
C PRO A 205 2.44 6.55 -0.24
N SER A 206 1.74 7.67 -0.39
CA SER A 206 1.20 8.40 0.76
C SER A 206 0.15 7.56 1.51
N PRO A 207 -0.08 7.79 2.82
CA PRO A 207 -1.04 7.01 3.62
C PRO A 207 -2.46 7.05 3.05
N THR A 208 -2.81 8.13 2.34
CA THR A 208 -4.11 8.29 1.67
C THR A 208 -4.14 7.66 0.27
N GLY A 209 -2.98 7.29 -0.29
CA GLY A 209 -2.84 6.82 -1.66
C GLY A 209 -3.05 7.92 -2.72
N SER A 210 -3.02 9.19 -2.32
CA SER A 210 -3.19 10.33 -3.23
C SER A 210 -1.91 10.68 -3.99
N GLU A 211 -0.74 10.31 -3.46
CA GLU A 211 0.58 10.54 -4.07
C GLU A 211 1.46 9.28 -4.00
N ILE A 212 2.45 9.24 -4.89
CA ILE A 212 3.66 8.42 -4.78
C ILE A 212 4.83 9.39 -4.54
N PHE A 213 5.47 9.28 -3.38
CA PHE A 213 6.73 9.96 -3.13
C PHE A 213 7.86 9.22 -3.84
N ALA A 214 8.73 9.97 -4.54
CA ALA A 214 9.90 9.43 -5.19
C ALA A 214 11.14 10.18 -4.72
N GLY A 215 12.12 9.42 -4.24
CA GLY A 215 13.42 9.90 -3.81
C GLY A 215 14.55 9.40 -4.72
N GLY A 216 15.60 10.21 -4.95
CA GLY A 216 16.67 9.75 -5.81
C GLY A 216 17.75 10.79 -6.14
N LEU A 217 18.45 10.55 -7.23
CA LEU A 217 19.58 11.36 -7.72
C LEU A 217 19.13 12.38 -8.78
N PHE A 218 17.86 12.45 -9.09
CA PHE A 218 17.33 13.37 -10.10
C PHE A 218 17.31 14.81 -9.63
N ARG A 219 17.36 15.74 -10.58
CA ARG A 219 17.18 17.18 -10.37
C ARG A 219 15.89 17.69 -11.00
N HIS A 220 15.41 17.01 -12.04
CA HIS A 220 14.17 17.36 -12.72
C HIS A 220 13.25 16.14 -12.85
N VAL A 221 11.95 16.39 -12.69
CA VAL A 221 10.90 15.43 -13.02
C VAL A 221 9.88 16.12 -13.92
N ASN A 222 9.57 15.49 -15.07
CA ASN A 222 8.73 16.08 -16.12
C ASN A 222 9.22 17.47 -16.61
N GLY A 223 10.52 17.71 -16.58
CA GLY A 223 11.14 18.99 -16.95
C GLY A 223 11.06 20.07 -15.86
N VAL A 224 10.40 19.81 -14.74
CA VAL A 224 10.32 20.75 -13.61
C VAL A 224 11.49 20.50 -12.66
N ASN A 225 12.11 21.58 -12.16
CA ASN A 225 13.18 21.48 -11.16
C ASN A 225 12.61 21.08 -9.80
N GLU A 226 12.75 19.79 -9.48
CA GLU A 226 12.32 19.14 -8.24
C GLU A 226 13.45 18.25 -7.75
N GLN A 227 14.39 18.81 -7.00
CA GLN A 227 15.63 18.13 -6.65
C GLN A 227 15.40 17.03 -5.61
N HIS A 228 15.76 15.81 -5.99
CA HIS A 228 15.96 14.63 -5.15
C HIS A 228 14.73 14.06 -4.43
N LEU A 229 13.62 14.80 -4.29
CA LEU A 229 12.40 14.35 -3.63
C LEU A 229 11.17 15.02 -4.23
N VAL A 230 10.18 14.23 -4.62
CA VAL A 230 8.97 14.72 -5.30
C VAL A 230 7.75 13.88 -4.94
N ALA A 231 6.57 14.49 -4.97
CA ALA A 231 5.28 13.79 -4.91
C ALA A 231 4.62 13.78 -6.29
N ILE A 232 4.15 12.62 -6.71
CA ILE A 232 3.61 12.35 -8.04
C ILE A 232 2.21 11.77 -7.91
N ASN A 233 1.26 12.28 -8.68
CA ASN A 233 -0.09 11.72 -8.74
C ASN A 233 -0.06 10.29 -9.32
N PRO A 234 -0.58 9.27 -8.60
CA PRO A 234 -0.47 7.86 -8.99
C PRO A 234 -1.29 7.49 -10.22
N SER A 235 -2.27 8.30 -10.59
CA SER A 235 -3.12 8.02 -11.76
C SER A 235 -2.60 8.69 -13.02
N THR A 236 -2.16 9.95 -12.92
CA THR A 236 -1.82 10.79 -14.07
C THR A 236 -0.33 10.91 -14.34
N GLY A 237 0.54 10.64 -13.36
CA GLY A 237 1.99 10.88 -13.46
C GLY A 237 2.40 12.36 -13.39
N LYS A 238 1.46 13.26 -13.16
CA LYS A 238 1.75 14.69 -12.96
C LYS A 238 2.30 14.92 -11.56
N LEU A 239 3.12 15.97 -11.41
CA LEU A 239 3.58 16.39 -10.10
C LEU A 239 2.41 16.86 -9.26
N ALA A 240 2.38 16.44 -7.99
CA ALA A 240 1.46 16.97 -7.00
C ALA A 240 1.90 18.38 -6.56
N PRO A 241 1.02 19.21 -5.99
CA PRO A 241 1.41 20.54 -5.48
C PRO A 241 2.26 20.51 -4.21
N TRP A 242 2.71 19.33 -3.80
CA TRP A 242 3.60 19.10 -2.69
C TRP A 242 5.03 19.53 -3.08
N ARG A 243 5.69 20.34 -2.25
CA ARG A 243 7.02 20.85 -2.53
C ARG A 243 7.96 20.63 -1.34
N SER A 244 9.16 20.13 -1.64
CA SER A 244 10.23 19.99 -0.67
C SER A 244 11.50 20.67 -1.19
N SER A 245 12.39 21.03 -0.28
CA SER A 245 13.75 21.44 -0.61
C SER A 245 14.71 20.41 -0.04
N THR A 246 15.32 19.62 -0.92
CA THR A 246 16.23 18.54 -0.53
C THR A 246 17.49 18.64 -1.36
N PRO A 247 18.57 19.23 -0.81
CA PRO A 247 19.79 19.51 -1.58
C PRO A 247 20.63 18.28 -1.91
N HIS A 248 20.34 17.14 -1.27
CA HIS A 248 21.13 15.91 -1.37
C HIS A 248 20.26 14.74 -1.88
N SER A 249 20.92 13.78 -2.55
CA SER A 249 20.27 12.61 -3.14
C SER A 249 19.58 11.74 -2.09
N VAL A 250 18.27 11.60 -2.19
CA VAL A 250 17.46 10.77 -1.27
C VAL A 250 17.64 9.30 -1.58
N MET A 251 17.97 8.51 -0.56
CA MET A 251 18.24 7.08 -0.65
C MET A 251 17.10 6.22 -0.11
N THR A 252 16.40 6.72 0.89
CA THR A 252 15.33 5.99 1.59
C THR A 252 14.23 6.92 2.05
N LEU A 253 13.02 6.40 2.17
CA LEU A 253 11.82 7.10 2.63
C LEU A 253 11.05 6.22 3.60
N THR A 254 10.52 6.82 4.65
CA THR A 254 9.48 6.22 5.51
C THR A 254 8.51 7.29 5.97
N GLU A 255 7.34 6.92 6.47
CA GLU A 255 6.31 7.88 6.89
C GLU A 255 5.48 7.37 8.07
N ASN A 256 4.86 8.30 8.77
CA ASN A 256 3.71 8.03 9.62
C ASN A 256 2.48 8.78 9.09
N ALA A 257 1.39 8.82 9.84
CA ALA A 257 0.14 9.46 9.40
C ALA A 257 0.26 10.96 9.04
N SER A 258 1.30 11.65 9.52
CA SER A 258 1.44 13.11 9.41
C SER A 258 2.73 13.58 8.73
N TYR A 259 3.77 12.76 8.74
CA TYR A 259 5.12 13.17 8.38
C TYR A 259 5.83 12.16 7.49
N LEU A 260 6.53 12.68 6.49
CA LEU A 260 7.48 11.95 5.66
C LEU A 260 8.90 12.16 6.23
N TYR A 261 9.67 11.08 6.26
CA TYR A 261 11.08 11.09 6.64
C TYR A 261 11.91 10.62 5.45
N ALA A 262 12.98 11.35 5.17
CA ALA A 262 13.91 11.06 4.07
C ALA A 262 15.34 10.97 4.59
N GLY A 263 16.01 9.88 4.25
CA GLY A 263 17.45 9.71 4.45
C GLY A 263 18.21 9.99 3.16
N ASP A 264 19.29 10.75 3.23
CA ASP A 264 20.05 11.16 2.05
C ASP A 264 21.52 10.78 2.09
N LYS A 265 22.20 11.05 0.96
CA LYS A 265 23.64 10.89 0.82
C LYS A 265 24.28 12.13 0.17
N GLY A 266 25.53 12.42 0.54
CA GLY A 266 26.33 13.52 0.00
C GLY A 266 26.94 14.34 1.14
N GLY A 267 28.12 14.91 1.02
CA GLY A 267 28.82 15.82 1.93
C GLY A 267 28.65 15.66 3.46
N GLY A 268 28.45 14.47 3.98
CA GLY A 268 27.72 14.09 5.20
C GLY A 268 26.26 13.85 4.86
N GLY A 269 25.65 12.75 5.33
CA GLY A 269 24.23 12.46 5.11
C GLY A 269 23.33 13.27 6.04
N HIS A 270 22.03 13.23 5.78
CA HIS A 270 21.04 13.85 6.66
C HIS A 270 19.78 12.98 6.74
N VAL A 271 19.08 13.15 7.84
CA VAL A 271 17.68 12.76 7.95
C VAL A 271 16.83 14.01 8.02
N ARG A 272 15.76 14.06 7.23
CA ARG A 272 14.84 15.19 7.18
C ARG A 272 13.42 14.75 7.40
N SER A 273 12.67 15.59 8.10
CA SER A 273 11.22 15.40 8.28
C SER A 273 10.43 16.46 7.55
N TYR A 274 9.39 16.06 6.86
CA TYR A 274 8.49 16.93 6.11
C TYR A 274 7.03 16.69 6.52
N VAL A 275 6.22 17.75 6.50
CA VAL A 275 4.77 17.64 6.67
C VAL A 275 4.17 16.98 5.42
N LEU A 276 3.47 15.86 5.57
CA LEU A 276 2.84 15.14 4.44
C LEU A 276 1.87 16.02 3.64
N LYS A 277 1.14 16.92 4.31
CA LYS A 277 0.12 17.76 3.67
C LYS A 277 0.68 18.73 2.62
N ASN A 278 1.90 19.26 2.81
CA ASN A 278 2.39 20.40 2.02
C ASN A 278 3.89 20.39 1.71
N GLY A 279 4.65 19.41 2.18
CA GLY A 279 6.09 19.31 1.96
C GLY A 279 6.97 20.26 2.79
N LYS A 280 6.37 21.02 3.74
CA LYS A 280 7.16 21.92 4.59
C LYS A 280 8.12 21.11 5.47
N MET A 281 9.41 21.43 5.40
CA MET A 281 10.43 20.82 6.24
C MET A 281 10.21 21.21 7.71
N ARG A 282 10.29 20.24 8.61
CA ARG A 282 10.14 20.40 10.07
C ARG A 282 11.47 20.49 10.77
N TRP A 283 12.32 19.52 10.52
CA TRP A 283 13.65 19.44 11.10
C TRP A 283 14.61 18.69 10.15
N THR A 284 15.88 18.85 10.37
CA THR A 284 16.97 18.11 9.75
C THR A 284 17.98 17.74 10.81
N GLU A 285 18.50 16.51 10.75
CA GLU A 285 19.60 16.03 11.57
C GLU A 285 20.73 15.55 10.65
N SER A 286 21.96 15.90 10.99
CA SER A 286 23.14 15.57 10.18
C SER A 286 23.77 14.25 10.57
N THR A 287 24.38 13.58 9.61
CA THR A 287 25.26 12.43 9.82
C THR A 287 26.58 12.70 9.10
N ASP A 288 27.65 11.99 9.49
CA ASP A 288 28.94 12.07 8.79
C ASP A 288 29.06 11.10 7.61
N GLY A 289 28.00 10.37 7.29
CA GLY A 289 27.91 9.42 6.18
C GLY A 289 26.48 9.20 5.71
N ASN A 290 26.30 8.37 4.70
CA ASN A 290 25.01 8.15 4.06
C ASN A 290 23.99 7.49 5.01
N VAL A 291 22.72 7.90 4.89
CA VAL A 291 21.56 7.23 5.48
C VAL A 291 20.86 6.41 4.37
N ASN A 292 20.95 5.08 4.45
CA ASN A 292 20.50 4.18 3.39
C ASN A 292 19.15 3.49 3.71
N ALA A 293 18.79 3.41 4.99
CA ALA A 293 17.57 2.78 5.46
C ALA A 293 16.95 3.62 6.59
N LEU A 294 15.63 3.61 6.67
CA LEU A 294 14.82 4.25 7.70
C LEU A 294 13.61 3.40 8.00
N VAL A 295 13.33 3.19 9.29
CA VAL A 295 12.10 2.55 9.73
C VAL A 295 11.59 3.16 11.03
N LEU A 296 10.28 3.20 11.23
CA LEU A 296 9.66 3.65 12.47
C LEU A 296 9.39 2.44 13.38
N VAL A 297 9.68 2.56 14.66
CA VAL A 297 9.38 1.58 15.71
C VAL A 297 8.62 2.24 16.85
N GLY A 298 7.80 1.46 17.56
CA GLY A 298 6.92 2.01 18.59
C GLY A 298 5.77 2.83 18.05
N GLN A 299 4.98 3.42 18.93
CA GLN A 299 3.75 4.14 18.57
C GLN A 299 3.59 5.43 19.40
N GLY A 300 2.83 6.38 18.87
CA GLY A 300 2.49 7.62 19.58
C GLY A 300 3.71 8.35 20.13
N ALA A 301 3.72 8.65 21.41
CA ALA A 301 4.82 9.36 22.06
C ALA A 301 6.10 8.52 22.22
N SER A 302 5.98 7.18 22.21
CA SER A 302 7.14 6.27 22.29
C SER A 302 7.77 5.97 20.91
N GLN A 303 7.22 6.49 19.81
CA GLN A 303 7.72 6.22 18.46
C GLN A 303 9.15 6.74 18.29
N GLN A 304 10.01 5.90 17.72
CA GLN A 304 11.38 6.22 17.35
C GLN A 304 11.58 5.98 15.85
N LEU A 305 12.44 6.78 15.25
CA LEU A 305 12.94 6.57 13.89
C LEU A 305 14.31 5.90 13.99
N VAL A 306 14.41 4.70 13.46
CA VAL A 306 15.67 3.96 13.34
C VAL A 306 16.33 4.34 12.04
N LEU A 307 17.61 4.65 12.10
CA LEU A 307 18.45 5.02 10.97
C LEU A 307 19.48 3.94 10.73
N GLY A 308 19.61 3.50 9.49
CA GLY A 308 20.68 2.62 9.05
C GLY A 308 21.52 3.25 7.93
N GLY A 309 22.83 3.05 7.98
CA GLY A 309 23.68 3.66 6.95
C GLY A 309 25.18 3.38 7.10
N HIS A 310 25.98 4.28 6.52
CA HIS A 310 27.46 4.25 6.57
C HIS A 310 28.08 5.24 7.58
N PHE A 311 27.27 5.92 8.35
CA PHE A 311 27.72 6.96 9.26
C PHE A 311 28.41 6.39 10.51
N THR A 312 29.23 7.23 11.15
CA THR A 312 29.82 7.00 12.48
C THR A 312 29.30 7.98 13.52
N LYS A 313 28.63 9.06 13.07
CA LYS A 313 28.02 10.07 13.94
C LYS A 313 26.66 10.49 13.44
N VAL A 314 25.78 10.84 14.38
CA VAL A 314 24.52 11.53 14.15
C VAL A 314 24.53 12.79 15.04
N GLY A 315 24.50 13.97 14.40
CA GLY A 315 24.77 15.23 15.09
C GLY A 315 26.14 15.18 15.82
N LYS A 316 26.13 15.50 17.10
CA LYS A 316 27.32 15.42 17.95
C LYS A 316 27.58 14.03 18.56
N TYR A 317 26.69 13.08 18.38
CA TYR A 317 26.76 11.77 19.06
C TYR A 317 27.45 10.74 18.15
N VAL A 318 28.34 9.95 18.74
CA VAL A 318 28.92 8.78 18.07
C VAL A 318 27.85 7.69 17.97
N ARG A 319 27.53 7.29 16.74
CA ARG A 319 26.53 6.27 16.40
C ARG A 319 27.00 5.52 15.15
N HIS A 320 27.58 4.37 15.32
CA HIS A 320 28.13 3.60 14.21
C HIS A 320 27.01 2.83 13.48
N LYS A 321 26.71 3.25 12.26
CA LYS A 321 25.85 2.57 11.27
C LYS A 321 24.36 2.50 11.62
N VAL A 322 23.97 2.56 12.92
CA VAL A 322 22.58 2.59 13.38
C VAL A 322 22.40 3.67 14.44
N ALA A 323 21.27 4.34 14.42
CA ALA A 323 20.86 5.28 15.46
C ALA A 323 19.35 5.28 15.64
N LEU A 324 18.90 5.63 16.85
CA LEU A 324 17.50 5.94 17.15
C LEU A 324 17.38 7.44 17.38
N ILE A 325 16.40 8.06 16.71
CA ILE A 325 16.11 9.49 16.90
C ILE A 325 14.61 9.70 17.08
N SER A 326 14.26 10.76 17.79
CA SER A 326 12.88 11.18 17.92
C SER A 326 12.29 11.60 16.57
N PRO A 327 11.22 10.98 16.06
CA PRO A 327 10.58 11.38 14.81
C PRO A 327 9.94 12.76 14.91
N ASN A 328 9.70 13.26 16.13
CA ASN A 328 9.09 14.57 16.35
C ASN A 328 10.09 15.72 16.31
N THR A 329 11.30 15.52 16.81
CA THR A 329 12.30 16.59 16.98
C THR A 329 13.60 16.38 16.19
N GLY A 330 13.86 15.15 15.71
CA GLY A 330 15.13 14.77 15.10
C GLY A 330 16.26 14.51 16.12
N LEU A 331 16.02 14.73 17.40
CA LEU A 331 17.05 14.55 18.43
C LEU A 331 17.40 13.08 18.61
N VAL A 332 18.69 12.81 18.72
CA VAL A 332 19.21 11.45 18.98
C VAL A 332 18.74 10.99 20.36
N ASP A 333 18.19 9.80 20.41
CA ASP A 333 17.87 9.15 21.68
C ASP A 333 19.19 8.73 22.36
N ASN A 334 19.50 9.43 23.45
CA ASN A 334 20.74 9.23 24.20
C ASN A 334 20.59 8.19 25.32
N ALA A 335 19.35 7.78 25.65
CA ALA A 335 19.06 6.74 26.64
C ALA A 335 19.22 5.33 26.03
N ALA A 336 19.01 5.18 24.75
CA ALA A 336 19.35 3.96 24.04
C ALA A 336 20.89 3.85 24.00
N GLY A 337 21.47 2.97 24.76
CA GLY A 337 22.92 2.73 24.84
C GLY A 337 23.59 2.70 23.46
N ALA A 338 24.88 2.89 23.41
CA ALA A 338 25.64 2.94 22.17
C ALA A 338 25.51 1.62 21.37
N TRP A 339 24.58 1.63 20.42
CA TRP A 339 24.36 0.52 19.47
C TRP A 339 25.35 0.68 18.32
N HIS A 340 26.17 -0.31 18.11
CA HIS A 340 27.17 -0.28 17.06
C HIS A 340 27.15 -1.60 16.29
N PRO A 341 26.55 -1.69 15.10
CA PRO A 341 27.02 -2.67 14.16
C PRO A 341 28.45 -2.28 13.82
N ALA A 342 29.42 -3.00 14.35
CA ALA A 342 30.79 -2.81 13.94
C ALA A 342 31.02 -3.65 12.70
N ALA A 343 31.39 -2.96 11.65
CA ALA A 343 31.89 -3.62 10.47
C ALA A 343 33.40 -3.40 10.42
N ALA A 344 34.15 -4.44 10.20
CA ALA A 344 35.55 -4.30 9.82
C ALA A 344 35.63 -3.65 8.44
N GLY A 345 36.07 -2.39 8.36
CA GLY A 345 36.22 -1.63 7.12
C GLY A 345 35.33 -0.39 7.03
N SER A 346 35.82 0.66 6.34
CA SER A 346 35.16 1.96 6.26
C SER A 346 33.88 1.99 5.41
N ASP A 347 33.69 1.00 4.51
CA ASP A 347 32.65 1.00 3.50
C ASP A 347 31.44 0.10 3.84
N LEU A 348 31.44 -0.51 5.02
CA LEU A 348 30.38 -1.41 5.47
C LEU A 348 29.25 -0.64 6.17
N GLY A 349 28.02 -1.11 6.01
CA GLY A 349 26.87 -0.41 6.61
C GLY A 349 25.57 -1.21 6.56
N VAL A 350 24.51 -0.53 7.01
CA VAL A 350 23.13 -1.01 6.91
C VAL A 350 22.49 -0.43 5.65
N TYR A 351 21.84 -1.28 4.85
CA TYR A 351 21.21 -0.92 3.57
C TYR A 351 19.71 -1.16 3.55
N ALA A 352 19.21 -2.05 4.40
CA ALA A 352 17.81 -2.41 4.49
C ALA A 352 17.38 -2.53 5.95
N GLU A 353 16.21 -2.03 6.26
CA GLU A 353 15.56 -2.17 7.56
C GLU A 353 14.10 -2.55 7.38
N LEU A 354 13.60 -3.35 8.30
CA LEU A 354 12.19 -3.71 8.39
C LEU A 354 11.78 -3.76 9.86
N ALA A 355 10.81 -2.96 10.26
CA ALA A 355 10.12 -3.15 11.53
C ALA A 355 8.88 -4.02 11.30
N TYR A 356 8.73 -5.06 12.10
CA TYR A 356 7.56 -5.92 12.07
C TYR A 356 7.30 -6.54 13.46
N GLY A 357 6.11 -6.26 14.01
CA GLY A 357 5.80 -6.64 15.38
C GLY A 357 6.78 -5.99 16.36
N GLN A 358 7.35 -6.80 17.21
CA GLN A 358 8.36 -6.39 18.21
C GLN A 358 9.80 -6.62 17.71
N HIS A 359 10.04 -6.65 16.41
CA HIS A 359 11.36 -6.91 15.86
C HIS A 359 11.74 -5.85 14.82
N VAL A 360 13.04 -5.53 14.81
CA VAL A 360 13.68 -4.79 13.71
C VAL A 360 14.71 -5.69 13.07
N TYR A 361 14.60 -5.83 11.77
CA TYR A 361 15.51 -6.58 10.92
C TYR A 361 16.46 -5.61 10.25
N PHE A 362 17.75 -5.90 10.30
CA PHE A 362 18.80 -5.12 9.66
C PHE A 362 19.50 -5.97 8.62
N GLY A 363 19.59 -5.45 7.40
CA GLY A 363 20.32 -6.04 6.29
C GLY A 363 21.45 -5.14 5.82
N GLY A 364 22.62 -5.73 5.51
CA GLY A 364 23.77 -4.93 5.13
C GLY A 364 24.96 -5.75 4.69
N ASP A 365 26.13 -5.12 4.75
CA ASP A 365 27.43 -5.76 4.60
C ASP A 365 28.28 -5.73 5.88
N PHE A 366 27.65 -5.42 7.02
CA PHE A 366 28.28 -5.55 8.34
C PHE A 366 28.64 -7.02 8.61
N LEU A 367 29.66 -7.24 9.44
CA LEU A 367 30.17 -8.58 9.77
C LEU A 367 29.85 -8.98 11.22
N GLU A 368 29.72 -8.00 12.11
CA GLU A 368 29.47 -8.21 13.52
C GLU A 368 28.66 -7.06 14.13
N TRP A 369 28.12 -7.26 15.31
CA TRP A 369 27.45 -6.24 16.11
C TRP A 369 28.20 -6.02 17.41
N GLN A 370 28.63 -4.80 17.66
CA GLN A 370 29.19 -4.40 18.96
C GLN A 370 28.09 -3.76 19.79
N THR A 371 27.72 -4.42 20.85
CA THR A 371 26.79 -3.92 21.85
C THR A 371 27.45 -3.93 23.21
N HIS A 372 26.94 -3.21 24.18
CA HIS A 372 27.39 -3.41 25.56
C HIS A 372 26.48 -4.47 26.20
N PRO A 373 26.98 -5.65 26.63
CA PRO A 373 28.36 -5.93 27.06
C PRO A 373 29.24 -6.72 26.07
N GLY A 374 28.93 -6.88 24.76
CA GLY A 374 29.76 -7.79 23.98
C GLY A 374 29.73 -7.57 22.45
N VAL A 375 30.55 -8.34 21.76
CA VAL A 375 30.58 -8.46 20.30
C VAL A 375 29.80 -9.71 19.91
N TYR A 376 28.91 -9.59 18.93
CA TYR A 376 28.10 -10.69 18.38
C TYR A 376 28.45 -10.89 16.91
N GLU A 377 28.95 -12.06 16.59
CA GLU A 377 29.23 -12.46 15.20
C GLU A 377 27.92 -12.77 14.46
N GLN A 378 27.33 -11.74 13.87
CA GLN A 378 26.11 -11.83 13.09
C GLN A 378 26.27 -10.98 11.83
N ALA A 379 26.69 -11.62 10.73
CA ALA A 379 27.00 -10.91 9.50
C ALA A 379 25.77 -10.75 8.61
N HIS A 380 25.68 -9.61 7.93
CA HIS A 380 24.78 -9.28 6.83
C HIS A 380 23.28 -9.24 7.13
N LEU A 381 22.79 -9.97 8.12
CA LEU A 381 21.40 -9.98 8.59
C LEU A 381 21.39 -10.08 10.11
N ALA A 382 20.73 -9.15 10.79
CA ALA A 382 20.55 -9.20 12.22
C ALA A 382 19.11 -8.81 12.59
N VAL A 383 18.63 -9.36 13.71
CA VAL A 383 17.27 -9.14 14.20
C VAL A 383 17.33 -8.73 15.65
N PHE A 384 16.69 -7.65 16.01
CA PHE A 384 16.62 -7.16 17.39
C PHE A 384 15.17 -7.06 17.84
N ALA A 385 14.88 -7.50 19.04
CA ALA A 385 13.61 -7.21 19.68
C ALA A 385 13.51 -5.73 20.05
N THR A 386 12.32 -5.17 20.03
CA THR A 386 12.04 -3.84 20.57
C THR A 386 11.58 -3.98 22.02
N THR A 387 12.03 -3.09 22.90
CA THR A 387 11.60 -3.04 24.30
C THR A 387 10.36 -2.18 24.51
N ALA A 388 9.72 -1.69 23.45
CA ALA A 388 8.42 -1.06 23.56
C ALA A 388 7.46 -2.02 24.29
N ALA A 389 6.66 -1.49 25.22
CA ALA A 389 5.62 -2.29 25.84
C ALA A 389 4.81 -3.00 24.76
N ALA A 390 4.62 -4.31 24.91
CA ALA A 390 3.88 -5.10 23.94
C ALA A 390 2.51 -4.45 23.73
N ASP A 391 2.19 -4.14 22.48
CA ASP A 391 0.83 -3.78 22.15
C ASP A 391 -0.04 -5.03 22.27
N VAL A 392 -0.92 -5.02 23.24
CA VAL A 392 -1.90 -6.10 23.48
C VAL A 392 -3.31 -5.68 23.06
N THR A 393 -3.45 -4.52 22.45
CA THR A 393 -4.74 -3.91 22.07
C THR A 393 -5.13 -4.37 20.68
N ALA A 394 -6.24 -5.07 20.57
CA ALA A 394 -6.74 -5.47 19.26
C ALA A 394 -7.25 -4.27 18.44
N PRO A 395 -7.08 -4.28 17.11
CA PRO A 395 -7.60 -3.23 16.23
C PRO A 395 -9.11 -3.04 16.31
N VAL A 396 -9.56 -1.81 16.07
CA VAL A 396 -10.97 -1.47 15.90
C VAL A 396 -11.32 -1.49 14.42
N VAL A 397 -12.32 -2.29 14.03
CA VAL A 397 -12.77 -2.45 12.65
C VAL A 397 -14.21 -2.00 12.50
N LYS A 398 -14.54 -1.31 11.40
CA LYS A 398 -15.92 -1.00 11.01
C LYS A 398 -16.44 -2.03 10.00
N ALA A 399 -17.75 -2.24 9.98
CA ALA A 399 -18.37 -3.07 8.94
C ALA A 399 -18.01 -2.56 7.54
N PRO A 400 -17.71 -3.45 6.58
CA PRO A 400 -17.35 -3.03 5.22
C PRO A 400 -18.40 -2.13 4.58
N ALA A 401 -17.96 -1.01 3.99
CA ALA A 401 -18.81 -0.16 3.15
C ALA A 401 -18.93 -0.80 1.76
N VAL A 402 -20.12 -1.28 1.40
CA VAL A 402 -20.33 -2.02 0.14
C VAL A 402 -20.98 -1.10 -0.88
N THR A 403 -20.35 -0.94 -2.05
CA THR A 403 -20.86 -0.15 -3.19
C THR A 403 -20.67 -0.90 -4.51
N ILE A 404 -21.39 -0.51 -5.56
CA ILE A 404 -21.14 -1.00 -6.91
C ILE A 404 -19.86 -0.35 -7.44
N ALA A 405 -18.94 -1.15 -7.96
CA ALA A 405 -17.64 -0.65 -8.41
C ALA A 405 -17.80 0.27 -9.63
N LYS A 406 -17.62 1.57 -9.42
CA LYS A 406 -17.68 2.59 -10.47
C LYS A 406 -16.62 2.35 -11.53
N SER A 407 -16.96 2.61 -12.79
CA SER A 407 -16.08 2.41 -13.96
C SER A 407 -15.60 0.97 -14.16
N ALA A 408 -16.15 0.00 -13.44
CA ALA A 408 -15.82 -1.41 -13.63
C ALA A 408 -16.58 -2.01 -14.83
N THR A 409 -16.05 -3.12 -15.35
CA THR A 409 -16.76 -3.95 -16.34
C THR A 409 -17.58 -5.01 -15.62
N VAL A 410 -18.88 -5.01 -15.86
CA VAL A 410 -19.80 -6.03 -15.33
C VAL A 410 -19.60 -7.33 -16.11
N GLY A 411 -19.50 -8.47 -15.42
CA GLY A 411 -19.47 -9.78 -16.07
C GLY A 411 -20.84 -10.13 -16.71
N ALA A 412 -20.91 -11.20 -17.48
CA ALA A 412 -22.16 -11.63 -18.10
C ALA A 412 -23.28 -11.90 -17.07
N THR A 413 -22.91 -12.40 -15.89
CA THR A 413 -23.82 -12.75 -14.78
C THR A 413 -23.34 -12.24 -13.41
N LYS A 414 -22.20 -11.58 -13.32
CA LYS A 414 -21.59 -11.12 -12.08
C LYS A 414 -21.35 -9.63 -12.12
N VAL A 415 -21.59 -8.95 -11.02
CA VAL A 415 -21.40 -7.52 -10.84
C VAL A 415 -20.26 -7.29 -9.85
N PRO A 416 -19.24 -6.49 -10.18
CA PRO A 416 -18.18 -6.15 -9.26
C PRO A 416 -18.68 -5.17 -8.20
N LEU A 417 -18.51 -5.54 -6.94
CA LEU A 417 -18.74 -4.70 -5.77
C LEU A 417 -17.41 -4.25 -5.18
N HIS A 418 -17.35 -3.02 -4.77
CA HIS A 418 -16.25 -2.42 -4.03
C HIS A 418 -16.58 -2.46 -2.54
N LEU A 419 -15.69 -3.02 -1.74
CA LEU A 419 -15.76 -3.07 -0.28
C LEU A 419 -14.75 -2.08 0.28
N GLY A 420 -15.20 -0.96 0.80
CA GLY A 420 -14.39 -0.03 1.57
C GLY A 420 -14.16 -0.61 2.97
N LEU A 421 -12.90 -0.70 3.38
CA LEU A 421 -12.48 -1.28 4.67
C LEU A 421 -11.91 -0.18 5.55
N THR A 422 -12.40 -0.10 6.78
CA THR A 422 -11.93 0.86 7.78
C THR A 422 -11.47 0.10 9.00
N ALA A 423 -10.20 0.24 9.32
CA ALA A 423 -9.61 -0.27 10.55
C ALA A 423 -8.69 0.79 11.14
N SER A 424 -8.62 0.86 12.45
CA SER A 424 -7.69 1.69 13.20
C SER A 424 -7.15 0.90 14.38
N ASP A 425 -5.94 1.22 14.76
CA ASP A 425 -5.27 0.68 15.92
C ASP A 425 -4.56 1.79 16.66
N ALA A 426 -4.58 1.75 17.98
CA ALA A 426 -3.96 2.75 18.84
C ALA A 426 -2.52 2.39 19.20
N GLY A 427 -2.13 1.14 19.00
CA GLY A 427 -0.83 0.57 19.36
C GLY A 427 0.09 0.40 18.15
N SER A 428 0.35 -0.84 17.75
CA SER A 428 1.34 -1.21 16.73
C SER A 428 0.93 -0.88 15.30
N GLY A 429 -0.27 -0.34 15.10
CA GLY A 429 -0.84 -0.03 13.80
C GLY A 429 -1.36 -1.26 13.06
N ILE A 430 -2.06 -1.02 11.93
CA ILE A 430 -2.66 -2.10 11.16
C ILE A 430 -1.63 -2.71 10.21
N CYS A 431 -1.32 -3.99 10.38
CA CYS A 431 -0.47 -4.74 9.46
C CYS A 431 -1.26 -5.53 8.41
N ARG A 432 -2.49 -5.95 8.73
CA ARG A 432 -3.27 -6.81 7.85
C ARG A 432 -4.76 -6.57 8.00
N VAL A 433 -5.49 -6.53 6.89
CA VAL A 433 -6.95 -6.53 6.87
C VAL A 433 -7.44 -7.73 6.07
N GLN A 434 -8.38 -8.48 6.64
CA GLN A 434 -9.02 -9.61 5.99
C GLN A 434 -10.48 -9.29 5.74
N ALA A 435 -10.98 -9.69 4.58
CA ALA A 435 -12.38 -9.63 4.26
C ALA A 435 -12.90 -11.01 3.84
N ARG A 436 -14.17 -11.27 4.10
CA ARG A 436 -14.86 -12.50 3.67
C ARG A 436 -16.29 -12.20 3.31
N ARG A 437 -16.87 -13.07 2.49
CA ARG A 437 -18.28 -12.98 2.10
C ARG A 437 -18.98 -14.30 2.30
N ARG A 438 -20.29 -14.26 2.48
CA ARG A 438 -21.17 -15.44 2.32
C ARG A 438 -22.41 -15.04 1.52
N PHE A 439 -22.98 -16.01 0.85
CA PHE A 439 -24.27 -15.92 0.17
C PHE A 439 -25.33 -16.67 0.98
N ALA A 440 -26.39 -15.99 1.34
CA ALA A 440 -27.45 -16.53 2.22
C ALA A 440 -26.85 -17.10 3.53
N THR A 441 -27.10 -18.37 3.82
CA THR A 441 -26.62 -19.08 5.02
C THR A 441 -25.36 -19.93 4.75
N ASN A 442 -24.78 -19.86 3.53
CA ASN A 442 -23.59 -20.64 3.20
C ASN A 442 -22.39 -20.25 4.10
N PRO A 443 -21.39 -21.13 4.25
CA PRO A 443 -20.16 -20.76 4.92
C PRO A 443 -19.50 -19.50 4.33
N PHE A 444 -18.75 -18.76 5.15
CA PHE A 444 -17.98 -17.63 4.67
C PHE A 444 -16.84 -18.10 3.76
N THR A 445 -16.68 -17.41 2.62
CA THR A 445 -15.54 -17.57 1.72
C THR A 445 -14.61 -16.36 1.88
N GLY A 446 -13.34 -16.60 2.14
CA GLY A 446 -12.33 -15.55 2.23
C GLY A 446 -12.19 -14.79 0.89
N LEU A 447 -11.97 -13.49 0.98
CA LEU A 447 -11.51 -12.63 -0.11
C LEU A 447 -9.98 -12.50 -0.03
N PRO A 448 -9.32 -11.95 -1.06
CA PRO A 448 -7.88 -11.71 -1.00
C PRO A 448 -7.47 -10.98 0.29
N LEU A 449 -6.39 -11.43 0.91
CA LEU A 449 -5.80 -10.78 2.06
C LEU A 449 -5.29 -9.39 1.65
N LEU A 450 -5.50 -8.39 2.50
CA LEU A 450 -5.04 -7.03 2.28
C LEU A 450 -3.99 -6.67 3.32
N LEU A 451 -2.87 -6.11 2.89
CA LEU A 451 -1.89 -5.49 3.78
C LEU A 451 -2.39 -4.11 4.24
N ALA A 452 -1.73 -3.55 5.25
CA ALA A 452 -2.13 -2.31 5.96
C ALA A 452 -2.49 -1.12 5.07
N THR A 453 -1.87 -1.00 3.91
CA THR A 453 -2.08 0.10 2.95
C THR A 453 -3.36 -0.04 2.11
N SER A 454 -3.95 -1.23 2.05
CA SER A 454 -5.13 -1.48 1.22
C SER A 454 -6.41 -1.25 2.01
N ARG A 455 -7.09 -0.14 1.71
CA ARG A 455 -8.37 0.24 2.33
C ARG A 455 -9.59 -0.31 1.61
N SER A 456 -9.41 -1.16 0.59
CA SER A 456 -10.53 -1.68 -0.18
C SER A 456 -10.21 -2.97 -0.93
N VAL A 457 -11.25 -3.75 -1.20
CA VAL A 457 -11.18 -4.94 -2.07
C VAL A 457 -12.38 -4.98 -3.00
N THR A 458 -12.15 -5.42 -4.24
CA THR A 458 -13.24 -5.65 -5.19
C THR A 458 -13.56 -7.14 -5.27
N THR A 459 -14.85 -7.46 -5.20
CA THR A 459 -15.36 -8.83 -5.35
C THR A 459 -16.53 -8.84 -6.33
N SER A 460 -16.73 -9.92 -7.07
CA SER A 460 -17.85 -10.05 -7.99
C SER A 460 -18.94 -10.93 -7.40
N VAL A 461 -20.18 -10.47 -7.44
CA VAL A 461 -21.37 -11.20 -6.96
C VAL A 461 -22.43 -11.34 -8.05
N SER A 462 -23.26 -12.36 -7.98
CA SER A 462 -24.41 -12.50 -8.87
C SER A 462 -25.63 -11.79 -8.27
N PRO A 463 -26.40 -11.02 -9.05
CA PRO A 463 -27.70 -10.55 -8.62
C PRO A 463 -28.60 -11.72 -8.22
N ALA A 464 -29.22 -11.62 -7.06
CA ALA A 464 -30.02 -12.72 -6.51
C ALA A 464 -31.07 -12.20 -5.52
N GLN A 465 -32.12 -12.98 -5.32
CA GLN A 465 -33.15 -12.73 -4.30
C GLN A 465 -32.59 -12.85 -2.87
N LYS A 466 -31.64 -13.77 -2.66
CA LYS A 466 -30.95 -13.94 -1.37
C LYS A 466 -29.83 -12.91 -1.21
N ALA A 467 -29.57 -12.52 0.03
CA ALA A 467 -28.59 -11.50 0.36
C ALA A 467 -27.17 -12.05 0.49
N TYR A 468 -26.20 -11.20 0.24
CA TYR A 468 -24.81 -11.39 0.61
C TYR A 468 -24.53 -10.74 1.97
N THR A 469 -23.61 -11.31 2.71
CA THR A 469 -23.07 -10.73 3.94
C THR A 469 -21.56 -10.62 3.79
N PHE A 470 -21.00 -9.49 4.16
CA PHE A 470 -19.56 -9.22 4.11
C PHE A 470 -19.05 -8.99 5.53
N SER A 471 -17.85 -9.45 5.83
CA SER A 471 -17.21 -9.22 7.12
C SER A 471 -15.78 -8.75 6.90
N ALA A 472 -15.28 -7.94 7.81
CA ALA A 472 -13.88 -7.56 7.89
C ALA A 472 -13.30 -7.84 9.28
N MET A 473 -12.02 -8.11 9.34
CA MET A 473 -11.20 -8.27 10.52
C MET A 473 -9.84 -7.64 10.23
N ALA A 474 -9.22 -7.03 11.20
CA ALA A 474 -7.85 -6.53 11.10
C ALA A 474 -6.94 -7.21 12.11
N THR A 475 -5.67 -7.31 11.76
CA THR A 475 -4.57 -7.70 12.64
C THR A 475 -3.56 -6.56 12.66
N ASP A 476 -3.14 -6.15 13.83
CA ASP A 476 -2.09 -5.15 14.01
C ASP A 476 -0.69 -5.73 13.75
N CYS A 477 0.33 -4.90 13.91
CA CYS A 477 1.70 -5.33 13.70
C CYS A 477 2.30 -6.06 14.91
N SER A 478 1.54 -6.20 15.99
CA SER A 478 1.84 -7.05 17.16
C SER A 478 1.05 -8.36 17.17
N ASP A 479 0.40 -8.71 16.03
CA ASP A 479 -0.40 -9.91 15.83
C ASP A 479 -1.71 -9.99 16.67
N ASN A 480 -2.16 -8.88 17.31
CA ASN A 480 -3.49 -8.86 17.91
C ASN A 480 -4.55 -8.72 16.80
N SER A 481 -5.61 -9.50 16.88
CA SER A 481 -6.67 -9.50 15.88
C SER A 481 -8.00 -9.04 16.46
N SER A 482 -8.71 -8.20 15.71
CA SER A 482 -10.07 -7.80 16.04
C SER A 482 -11.05 -8.99 15.88
N ALA A 483 -12.23 -8.85 16.46
CA ALA A 483 -13.35 -9.69 16.04
C ALA A 483 -13.77 -9.40 14.58
N TRP A 484 -14.44 -10.36 13.94
CA TRP A 484 -15.07 -10.15 12.64
C TRP A 484 -16.27 -9.22 12.75
N VAL A 485 -16.21 -8.06 12.08
CA VAL A 485 -17.33 -7.11 12.01
C VAL A 485 -18.06 -7.29 10.68
N THR A 486 -19.37 -7.46 10.75
CA THR A 486 -20.19 -7.96 9.64
C THR A 486 -21.23 -6.91 9.23
N THR A 487 -21.45 -6.76 7.91
CA THR A 487 -22.50 -5.89 7.37
C THR A 487 -23.90 -6.44 7.68
N ALA A 488 -24.90 -5.57 7.67
CA ALA A 488 -26.27 -6.00 7.40
C ALA A 488 -26.32 -6.78 6.06
N PRO A 489 -27.32 -7.65 5.85
CA PRO A 489 -27.49 -8.34 4.59
C PRO A 489 -27.65 -7.37 3.41
N VAL A 490 -26.89 -7.58 2.34
CA VAL A 490 -26.85 -6.74 1.13
C VAL A 490 -27.44 -7.52 -0.03
N ARG A 491 -28.45 -6.98 -0.70
CA ARG A 491 -29.04 -7.56 -1.91
C ARG A 491 -28.65 -6.74 -3.13
N LEU A 492 -28.37 -7.43 -4.22
CA LEU A 492 -28.11 -6.80 -5.51
C LEU A 492 -29.18 -7.18 -6.51
N GLY A 493 -29.99 -6.21 -6.91
CA GLY A 493 -30.95 -6.31 -8.01
C GLY A 493 -30.30 -5.92 -9.33
N ALA A 494 -30.69 -6.59 -10.41
CA ALA A 494 -30.29 -6.20 -11.76
C ALA A 494 -31.52 -6.15 -12.68
N TYR A 495 -31.81 -4.96 -13.18
CA TYR A 495 -32.84 -4.70 -14.16
C TYR A 495 -32.18 -4.68 -15.54
N ARG A 496 -32.30 -5.77 -16.30
CA ARG A 496 -31.79 -5.87 -17.67
C ARG A 496 -32.54 -4.90 -18.57
N SER A 497 -31.97 -4.52 -19.70
CA SER A 497 -32.62 -3.65 -20.68
C SER A 497 -34.00 -4.12 -21.15
N SER A 498 -34.28 -5.42 -21.06
CA SER A 498 -35.59 -6.01 -21.38
C SER A 498 -36.58 -6.01 -20.21
N SER A 499 -36.18 -5.52 -19.03
CA SER A 499 -37.08 -5.51 -17.85
C SER A 499 -38.27 -4.57 -18.07
N THR A 500 -39.45 -5.02 -17.76
CA THR A 500 -40.70 -4.25 -17.80
C THR A 500 -40.75 -3.16 -16.73
N ALA A 501 -39.89 -3.22 -15.70
CA ALA A 501 -39.76 -2.17 -14.70
C ALA A 501 -39.08 -0.89 -15.25
N ILE A 502 -38.38 -1.00 -16.38
CA ILE A 502 -37.77 0.19 -17.05
C ILE A 502 -38.77 0.72 -18.07
N ALA A 503 -39.33 1.88 -17.82
CA ALA A 503 -40.18 2.58 -18.78
C ALA A 503 -39.31 3.32 -19.82
N TYR A 504 -39.52 3.01 -21.09
CA TYR A 504 -38.83 3.62 -22.23
C TYR A 504 -39.77 4.54 -23.02
N HIS A 505 -39.30 5.73 -23.34
CA HIS A 505 -40.00 6.68 -24.19
C HIS A 505 -39.06 7.22 -25.28
N GLY A 506 -39.56 7.42 -26.53
CA GLY A 506 -38.82 8.06 -27.63
C GLY A 506 -37.91 7.12 -28.43
N GLY A 507 -38.43 6.00 -28.93
CA GLY A 507 -37.78 5.23 -30.02
C GLY A 507 -36.57 4.40 -29.59
N TRP A 508 -36.67 3.66 -28.48
CA TRP A 508 -35.66 2.71 -28.06
C TRP A 508 -35.80 1.37 -28.78
N ASN A 509 -34.73 0.93 -29.43
CA ASN A 509 -34.68 -0.33 -30.15
C ASN A 509 -33.97 -1.39 -29.34
N ALA A 510 -34.59 -2.55 -29.17
CA ALA A 510 -33.95 -3.72 -28.59
C ALA A 510 -32.91 -4.30 -29.56
N ARG A 511 -31.74 -4.62 -29.05
CA ARG A 511 -30.65 -5.26 -29.81
C ARG A 511 -30.18 -6.50 -29.07
N HIS A 512 -30.10 -7.61 -29.80
CA HIS A 512 -29.35 -8.76 -29.28
C HIS A 512 -27.86 -8.45 -29.40
N VAL A 513 -27.16 -8.44 -28.27
CA VAL A 513 -25.72 -8.15 -28.19
C VAL A 513 -25.14 -9.17 -27.21
N ALA A 514 -24.49 -10.21 -27.72
CA ALA A 514 -23.94 -11.30 -26.90
C ALA A 514 -22.97 -10.80 -25.81
N SER A 515 -22.31 -9.69 -26.07
CA SER A 515 -21.40 -9.03 -25.11
C SER A 515 -22.10 -8.13 -24.09
N ALA A 516 -23.43 -7.91 -24.18
CA ALA A 516 -24.19 -7.14 -23.20
C ALA A 516 -24.52 -7.95 -21.93
N TYR A 517 -24.91 -7.26 -20.85
CA TYR A 517 -25.36 -7.92 -19.64
C TYR A 517 -26.70 -8.63 -19.87
N GLY A 518 -26.68 -9.96 -19.80
CA GLY A 518 -27.85 -10.78 -20.14
C GLY A 518 -28.16 -10.89 -21.63
N GLY A 519 -27.20 -10.56 -22.52
CA GLY A 519 -27.28 -10.83 -23.96
C GLY A 519 -28.08 -9.80 -24.78
N SER A 520 -28.55 -8.71 -24.18
CA SER A 520 -29.33 -7.68 -24.89
C SER A 520 -29.10 -6.28 -24.32
N ALA A 521 -29.22 -5.26 -25.18
CA ALA A 521 -29.23 -3.86 -24.80
C ALA A 521 -30.34 -3.10 -25.53
N ARG A 522 -30.88 -2.03 -24.93
CA ARG A 522 -31.75 -1.08 -25.64
C ARG A 522 -30.96 0.15 -26.02
N ARG A 523 -31.11 0.58 -27.26
CA ARG A 523 -30.34 1.65 -27.87
C ARG A 523 -31.25 2.65 -28.58
N THR A 524 -30.89 3.93 -28.51
CA THR A 524 -31.55 5.00 -29.25
C THR A 524 -30.53 6.04 -29.73
N ALA A 525 -30.87 6.76 -30.81
CA ALA A 525 -30.17 7.94 -31.28
C ALA A 525 -31.08 9.20 -31.23
N VAL A 526 -32.30 9.08 -30.70
CA VAL A 526 -33.30 10.14 -30.66
C VAL A 526 -33.03 11.06 -29.47
N ALA A 527 -32.86 12.36 -29.73
CA ALA A 527 -32.72 13.38 -28.70
C ALA A 527 -33.98 13.43 -27.82
N GLY A 528 -33.82 13.57 -26.51
CA GLY A 528 -34.93 13.61 -25.56
C GLY A 528 -35.55 12.24 -25.25
N ALA A 529 -35.15 11.17 -25.91
CA ALA A 529 -35.58 9.83 -25.56
C ALA A 529 -35.16 9.50 -24.11
N SER A 530 -36.02 8.77 -23.38
CA SER A 530 -35.71 8.51 -21.97
C SER A 530 -35.93 7.06 -21.55
N ALA A 531 -35.16 6.61 -20.57
CA ALA A 531 -35.32 5.37 -19.84
C ALA A 531 -35.47 5.69 -18.35
N THR A 532 -36.54 5.20 -17.71
CA THR A 532 -36.89 5.53 -16.32
C THR A 532 -37.11 4.27 -15.52
N LEU A 533 -36.49 4.18 -14.34
CA LEU A 533 -36.71 3.11 -13.36
C LEU A 533 -37.04 3.73 -12.01
N ARG A 534 -38.17 3.32 -11.43
CA ARG A 534 -38.45 3.53 -9.99
C ARG A 534 -37.99 2.30 -9.22
N PHE A 535 -37.24 2.51 -8.14
CA PHE A 535 -36.66 1.42 -7.34
C PHE A 535 -36.63 1.77 -5.87
N THR A 536 -36.52 0.75 -5.02
CA THR A 536 -36.18 0.93 -3.60
C THR A 536 -34.79 0.36 -3.39
N GLY A 537 -33.87 1.15 -2.81
CA GLY A 537 -32.49 0.73 -2.59
C GLY A 537 -31.66 1.88 -2.03
N ARG A 538 -30.41 1.58 -1.72
CA ARG A 538 -29.42 2.57 -1.22
C ARG A 538 -28.35 2.94 -2.23
N GLU A 539 -28.35 2.29 -3.40
CA GLU A 539 -27.49 2.66 -4.52
C GLU A 539 -28.10 2.22 -5.84
N VAL A 540 -27.90 3.04 -6.87
CA VAL A 540 -28.25 2.71 -8.25
C VAL A 540 -27.04 2.92 -9.16
N ALA A 541 -26.88 2.03 -10.14
CA ALA A 541 -25.87 2.17 -11.20
C ALA A 541 -26.47 1.97 -12.58
N TRP A 542 -25.97 2.73 -13.56
CA TRP A 542 -26.26 2.54 -14.96
C TRP A 542 -25.09 1.84 -15.66
N VAL A 543 -25.40 0.74 -16.33
CA VAL A 543 -24.48 -0.05 -17.16
C VAL A 543 -24.76 0.24 -18.62
N ALA A 544 -23.73 0.61 -19.35
CA ALA A 544 -23.80 0.94 -20.79
C ALA A 544 -22.53 0.53 -21.53
N SER A 545 -22.56 0.65 -22.85
CA SER A 545 -21.39 0.52 -23.71
C SER A 545 -20.71 1.87 -23.90
N LEU A 546 -19.41 1.85 -24.09
CA LEU A 546 -18.61 2.99 -24.55
C LEU A 546 -18.11 2.71 -25.97
N ALA A 547 -18.20 3.67 -26.89
CA ALA A 547 -17.67 3.52 -28.25
C ALA A 547 -17.50 4.89 -28.95
N PRO A 548 -16.75 4.97 -30.08
CA PRO A 548 -16.52 6.23 -30.80
C PRO A 548 -17.82 6.91 -31.30
N GLY A 549 -18.83 6.13 -31.67
CA GLY A 549 -20.13 6.66 -32.20
C GLY A 549 -21.18 6.93 -31.10
N TYR A 550 -20.80 6.82 -29.80
CA TYR A 550 -21.74 7.06 -28.71
C TYR A 550 -21.71 8.52 -28.24
N GLY A 551 -22.87 8.98 -27.78
CA GLY A 551 -23.07 10.34 -27.33
C GLY A 551 -23.17 10.51 -25.84
N SER A 552 -24.00 11.46 -25.43
CA SER A 552 -24.16 11.84 -24.03
C SER A 552 -25.62 11.74 -23.60
N ALA A 553 -25.82 11.46 -22.31
CA ALA A 553 -27.14 11.49 -21.69
C ALA A 553 -27.08 12.24 -20.36
N ARG A 554 -28.19 12.92 -20.01
CA ARG A 554 -28.39 13.53 -18.72
C ARG A 554 -29.10 12.55 -17.78
N VAL A 555 -28.54 12.38 -16.61
CA VAL A 555 -29.11 11.52 -15.56
C VAL A 555 -29.82 12.39 -14.54
N TYR A 556 -31.07 12.04 -14.26
CA TYR A 556 -31.90 12.65 -13.23
C TYR A 556 -32.13 11.62 -12.12
N ILE A 557 -32.09 12.09 -10.88
CA ILE A 557 -32.51 11.33 -9.71
C ILE A 557 -33.63 12.12 -9.04
N ASP A 558 -34.76 11.49 -8.81
CA ASP A 558 -35.94 12.08 -8.15
C ASP A 558 -36.35 13.43 -8.78
N GLY A 559 -36.28 13.50 -10.11
CA GLY A 559 -36.62 14.70 -10.90
C GLY A 559 -35.48 15.72 -11.05
N HIS A 560 -34.41 15.62 -10.27
CA HIS A 560 -33.29 16.57 -10.29
C HIS A 560 -32.16 16.09 -11.22
N ALA A 561 -31.62 16.99 -12.06
CA ALA A 561 -30.47 16.69 -12.91
C ALA A 561 -29.19 16.54 -12.06
N ILE A 562 -28.58 15.36 -12.07
CA ILE A 562 -27.41 15.02 -11.22
C ILE A 562 -26.11 15.00 -12.03
N ALA A 563 -26.13 14.49 -13.25
CA ALA A 563 -24.92 14.34 -14.04
C ALA A 563 -25.22 14.32 -15.55
N THR A 564 -24.23 14.70 -16.32
CA THR A 564 -24.13 14.36 -17.75
C THR A 564 -23.11 13.23 -17.88
N VAL A 565 -23.52 12.13 -18.48
CA VAL A 565 -22.68 10.96 -18.72
C VAL A 565 -22.30 10.92 -20.18
N HIS A 566 -21.00 10.85 -20.46
CA HIS A 566 -20.45 10.76 -21.81
C HIS A 566 -20.09 9.30 -22.11
N LEU A 567 -20.68 8.73 -23.14
CA LEU A 567 -20.44 7.35 -23.57
C LEU A 567 -19.44 7.24 -24.73
N ARG A 568 -18.97 8.38 -25.26
CA ARG A 568 -17.94 8.40 -26.30
C ARG A 568 -16.61 7.97 -25.74
N SER A 569 -15.94 7.05 -26.44
CA SER A 569 -14.60 6.55 -26.12
C SER A 569 -13.86 6.24 -27.42
N THR A 570 -12.53 6.37 -27.43
CA THR A 570 -11.68 6.02 -28.57
C THR A 570 -11.68 4.53 -28.89
N SER A 571 -11.97 3.68 -27.88
CA SER A 571 -12.10 2.23 -28.02
C SER A 571 -13.45 1.74 -27.49
N ALA A 572 -13.97 0.69 -28.12
CA ALA A 572 -15.22 0.07 -27.67
C ALA A 572 -15.01 -0.69 -26.35
N ALA A 573 -15.92 -0.49 -25.41
CA ALA A 573 -15.96 -1.22 -24.14
C ALA A 573 -17.42 -1.50 -23.77
N GLN A 574 -17.72 -2.77 -23.53
CA GLN A 574 -19.08 -3.22 -23.20
C GLN A 574 -19.25 -3.36 -21.68
N ARG A 575 -20.50 -3.33 -21.22
CA ARG A 575 -20.89 -3.58 -19.82
C ARG A 575 -20.17 -2.69 -18.81
N ARG A 576 -19.98 -1.42 -19.13
CA ARG A 576 -19.32 -0.48 -18.22
C ARG A 576 -20.32 0.13 -17.24
N VAL A 577 -19.95 0.19 -15.97
CA VAL A 577 -20.66 1.01 -14.97
C VAL A 577 -20.31 2.47 -15.24
N VAL A 578 -21.19 3.20 -15.91
CA VAL A 578 -20.96 4.57 -16.37
C VAL A 578 -21.46 5.62 -15.40
N PHE A 579 -22.37 5.25 -14.50
CA PHE A 579 -22.93 6.12 -13.48
C PHE A 579 -23.26 5.33 -12.23
N THR A 580 -23.02 5.92 -11.04
CA THR A 580 -23.47 5.41 -9.74
C THR A 580 -23.98 6.56 -8.88
N ARG A 581 -25.00 6.28 -8.05
CA ARG A 581 -25.47 7.18 -6.98
C ARG A 581 -25.84 6.35 -5.77
N ASN A 582 -25.33 6.71 -4.59
CA ASN A 582 -25.60 6.03 -3.33
C ASN A 582 -26.23 6.97 -2.30
N TRP A 583 -26.91 6.38 -1.32
CA TRP A 583 -27.55 7.02 -0.17
C TRP A 583 -27.16 6.29 1.13
N PRO A 584 -27.27 6.97 2.28
CA PRO A 584 -26.93 6.33 3.58
C PRO A 584 -27.83 5.15 3.96
N ALA A 585 -29.09 5.16 3.50
CA ALA A 585 -30.10 4.14 3.81
C ALA A 585 -30.91 3.78 2.55
N ASN A 586 -31.65 2.67 2.63
CA ASN A 586 -32.62 2.30 1.59
C ASN A 586 -33.73 3.35 1.53
N GLY A 587 -34.03 3.81 0.34
CA GLY A 587 -35.11 4.73 0.02
C GLY A 587 -35.77 4.40 -1.31
N THR A 588 -36.96 4.94 -1.56
CA THR A 588 -37.60 4.84 -2.88
C THR A 588 -37.14 6.03 -3.73
N HIS A 589 -36.52 5.71 -4.86
CA HIS A 589 -35.92 6.67 -5.77
C HIS A 589 -36.34 6.41 -7.22
N THR A 590 -36.14 7.40 -8.06
CA THR A 590 -36.33 7.28 -9.51
C THR A 590 -35.08 7.73 -10.24
N ILE A 591 -34.49 6.85 -11.05
CA ILE A 591 -33.47 7.22 -12.03
C ILE A 591 -34.12 7.42 -13.39
N LYS A 592 -33.84 8.56 -14.06
CA LYS A 592 -34.24 8.85 -15.44
C LYS A 592 -33.00 9.23 -16.25
N ILE A 593 -32.77 8.55 -17.36
CA ILE A 593 -31.68 8.77 -18.30
C ILE A 593 -32.31 9.42 -19.54
N VAL A 594 -31.86 10.61 -19.91
CA VAL A 594 -32.40 11.38 -21.07
C VAL A 594 -31.25 11.61 -22.06
N THR A 595 -31.45 11.19 -23.30
CA THR A 595 -30.46 11.35 -24.35
C THR A 595 -30.36 12.81 -24.81
N LEU A 596 -29.13 13.29 -25.06
CA LEU A 596 -28.87 14.69 -25.43
C LEU A 596 -28.85 14.94 -26.96
N GLY A 597 -28.86 13.88 -27.80
CA GLY A 597 -28.77 14.00 -29.25
C GLY A 597 -27.45 14.62 -29.69
N THR A 598 -26.34 14.21 -29.12
CA THR A 598 -24.99 14.74 -29.40
C THR A 598 -24.69 14.69 -30.90
N SER A 599 -24.41 15.85 -31.52
CA SER A 599 -24.13 15.97 -32.96
C SER A 599 -22.98 15.04 -33.38
N GLY A 600 -23.18 14.31 -34.48
CA GLY A 600 -22.25 13.31 -35.00
C GLY A 600 -22.12 12.03 -34.17
N HIS A 601 -22.64 12.01 -32.95
CA HIS A 601 -22.51 10.87 -32.00
C HIS A 601 -23.78 10.73 -31.14
N PRO A 602 -24.98 10.49 -31.74
CA PRO A 602 -26.23 10.56 -30.98
C PRO A 602 -26.53 9.29 -30.15
N THR A 603 -25.81 8.20 -30.37
CA THR A 603 -26.17 6.89 -29.82
C THR A 603 -25.97 6.83 -28.30
N VAL A 604 -27.02 6.40 -27.60
CA VAL A 604 -26.99 6.06 -26.16
C VAL A 604 -27.59 4.67 -25.98
N ASP A 605 -27.04 3.83 -25.09
CA ASP A 605 -27.64 2.56 -24.75
C ASP A 605 -27.87 2.40 -23.23
N VAL A 606 -28.80 1.53 -22.90
CA VAL A 606 -29.00 0.98 -21.58
C VAL A 606 -28.83 -0.53 -21.69
N ASP A 607 -27.81 -1.03 -21.04
CA ASP A 607 -27.53 -2.46 -20.93
C ASP A 607 -28.25 -3.05 -19.69
N ALA A 608 -28.03 -2.40 -18.55
CA ALA A 608 -28.75 -2.72 -17.30
C ALA A 608 -28.79 -1.53 -16.34
N LEU A 609 -29.74 -1.56 -15.41
CA LEU A 609 -29.74 -0.75 -14.20
C LEU A 609 -29.55 -1.70 -13.00
N LEU A 610 -28.56 -1.41 -12.16
CA LEU A 610 -28.24 -2.21 -10.97
C LEU A 610 -28.70 -1.45 -9.74
N VAL A 611 -29.23 -2.16 -8.75
CA VAL A 611 -29.70 -1.56 -7.49
C VAL A 611 -29.15 -2.38 -6.32
N LEU A 612 -28.53 -1.70 -5.36
CA LEU A 612 -28.04 -2.28 -4.12
C LEU A 612 -29.00 -1.90 -2.97
N HIS A 613 -29.44 -2.93 -2.23
CA HIS A 613 -30.37 -2.78 -1.11
C HIS A 613 -29.69 -3.02 0.22
#